data_ed4e0f404c4e61de1ccf4921de1b323c
#
_entry.id   ed4e0f404c4e61de1ccf4921de1b323c
#
_cell.length_a   1.000
_cell.length_b   1.000
_cell.length_c   1.000
_cell.angle_alpha   90.00
_cell.angle_beta   90.00
_cell.angle_gamma   90.00
#
_symmetry.space_group_name_H-M   'P 1'
#
loop_
_entity.id
_entity.type
_entity.pdbx_description
1 polymer ?
#
loop_
_entity_poly.entity_id
_entity_poly.type
_entity_poly.pdbx_seq_one_letter_code
_entity_poly.pdbx_strand_id
1 'polypeptide(L)'
;MSIFIEIEPENFLGHMFDACSTDQVNEFIPEKRGFRIHGHSTTIRLEKVFWTVLEDMSERMKLTLPQLIMRIHDQCLVANDKNIPSCLLVICMKYMIIYACTG
;
A
#
# COMPACT_ATOMS: atom_id res chain seq x y z
N MET A 1 -9.95 -22.53 -2.96
CA MET A 1 -9.01 -22.50 -1.84
C MET A 1 -9.32 -21.33 -0.92
N SER A 2 -9.28 -21.55 0.34
CA SER A 2 -9.56 -20.50 1.29
C SER A 2 -8.54 -20.52 2.42
N ILE A 3 -7.92 -19.40 2.63
CA ILE A 3 -6.97 -19.25 3.74
C ILE A 3 -7.69 -18.92 5.04
N PHE A 4 -9.02 -18.79 4.99
CA PHE A 4 -9.80 -18.35 6.15
C PHE A 4 -10.58 -19.48 6.84
N ILE A 5 -10.46 -20.69 6.32
CA ILE A 5 -11.26 -21.81 6.83
C ILE A 5 -10.99 -22.09 8.31
N GLU A 6 -9.75 -21.92 8.72
CA GLU A 6 -9.32 -22.31 10.06
C GLU A 6 -9.68 -21.30 11.12
N ILE A 7 -10.19 -20.12 10.76
CA ILE A 7 -10.42 -19.04 11.69
C ILE A 7 -11.90 -18.80 11.87
N GLU A 8 -12.35 -18.90 13.12
CA GLU A 8 -13.74 -18.57 13.45
C GLU A 8 -14.01 -17.09 13.19
N PRO A 9 -15.17 -16.72 12.64
CA PRO A 9 -15.46 -15.33 12.33
C PRO A 9 -15.32 -14.40 13.52
N GLU A 10 -15.78 -14.80 14.69
CA GLU A 10 -15.70 -13.94 15.87
C GLU A 10 -14.27 -13.75 16.35
N ASN A 11 -13.35 -14.64 15.97
CA ASN A 11 -11.95 -14.56 16.36
C ASN A 11 -11.05 -13.97 15.29
N PHE A 12 -11.63 -13.61 14.17
CA PHE A 12 -10.85 -13.18 13.02
C PHE A 12 -10.00 -11.94 13.33
N LEU A 13 -10.63 -10.92 13.89
CA LEU A 13 -9.91 -9.70 14.25
C LEU A 13 -8.86 -9.97 15.32
N GLY A 14 -9.20 -10.73 16.33
CA GLY A 14 -8.25 -11.07 17.37
C GLY A 14 -7.04 -11.80 16.82
N HIS A 15 -7.28 -12.72 15.91
CA HIS A 15 -6.19 -13.45 15.28
C HIS A 15 -5.28 -12.53 14.49
N MET A 16 -5.87 -11.59 13.76
CA MET A 16 -5.08 -10.64 12.98
C MET A 16 -4.20 -9.77 13.87
N PHE A 17 -4.72 -9.33 15.00
CA PHE A 17 -3.93 -8.52 15.93
C PHE A 17 -2.91 -9.35 16.70
N ASP A 18 -3.25 -10.60 17.03
CA ASP A 18 -2.31 -11.47 17.70
C ASP A 18 -1.11 -11.82 16.83
N ALA A 19 -1.27 -11.75 15.52
CA ALA A 19 -0.18 -12.01 14.60
C ALA A 19 0.81 -10.86 14.54
N CYS A 20 0.46 -9.69 15.09
CA CYS A 20 1.34 -8.55 15.05
C CYS A 20 2.46 -8.68 16.07
N SER A 21 3.68 -8.61 15.59
CA SER A 21 4.85 -8.51 16.45
C SER A 21 5.14 -7.03 16.71
N THR A 22 6.13 -6.77 17.55
CA THR A 22 6.57 -5.41 17.80
C THR A 22 6.97 -4.70 16.50
N ASP A 23 7.63 -5.42 15.61
CA ASP A 23 8.04 -4.85 14.33
C ASP A 23 6.82 -4.56 13.45
N GLN A 24 5.80 -5.39 13.52
CA GLN A 24 4.60 -5.22 12.72
C GLN A 24 3.74 -4.07 13.20
N VAL A 25 3.80 -3.75 14.49
CA VAL A 25 3.07 -2.61 15.01
C VAL A 25 3.51 -1.32 14.33
N ASN A 26 4.79 -1.23 13.97
CA ASN A 26 5.31 -0.06 13.27
C ASN A 26 4.65 0.16 11.90
N GLU A 27 4.07 -0.87 11.31
CA GLU A 27 3.40 -0.75 10.03
C GLU A 27 2.18 0.15 10.08
N PHE A 28 1.61 0.34 11.27
CA PHE A 28 0.44 1.19 11.44
C PHE A 28 0.81 2.65 11.65
N ILE A 29 2.09 2.95 11.75
CA ILE A 29 2.54 4.31 11.99
C ILE A 29 2.55 5.07 10.67
N PRO A 30 1.89 6.24 10.60
CA PRO A 30 1.94 7.04 9.39
C PRO A 30 3.34 7.55 9.11
N GLU A 31 3.70 7.55 7.85
CA GLU A 31 5.01 8.03 7.41
C GLU A 31 4.81 8.95 6.23
N LYS A 32 5.43 10.13 6.30
CA LYS A 32 5.36 11.09 5.22
C LYS A 32 6.59 10.93 4.33
N ARG A 33 6.37 10.94 3.02
CA ARG A 33 7.46 10.94 2.05
C ARG A 33 7.19 12.00 1.01
N GLY A 34 8.25 12.70 0.60
CA GLY A 34 8.15 13.75 -0.39
C GLY A 34 8.51 13.23 -1.77
N PHE A 35 7.77 13.66 -2.76
CA PHE A 35 8.01 13.31 -4.15
C PHE A 35 7.89 14.56 -5.02
N ARG A 36 8.56 14.52 -6.16
CA ARG A 36 8.39 15.55 -7.15
C ARG A 36 7.59 14.96 -8.30
N ILE A 37 6.38 15.48 -8.49
CA ILE A 37 5.47 14.99 -9.51
C ILE A 37 5.26 16.12 -10.48
N HIS A 38 5.75 15.94 -11.73
CA HIS A 38 5.66 16.95 -12.79
C HIS A 38 6.16 18.31 -12.34
N GLY A 39 7.28 18.31 -11.60
CA GLY A 39 7.89 19.52 -11.14
C GLY A 39 7.33 20.11 -9.86
N HIS A 40 6.27 19.53 -9.33
CA HIS A 40 5.65 19.98 -8.08
C HIS A 40 6.07 19.09 -6.91
N SER A 41 6.47 19.72 -5.82
CA SER A 41 6.78 18.99 -4.60
C SER A 41 5.48 18.55 -3.93
N THR A 42 5.33 17.25 -3.71
CA THR A 42 4.14 16.69 -3.10
C THR A 42 4.56 15.82 -1.92
N THR A 43 3.95 16.05 -0.77
CA THR A 43 4.17 15.20 0.40
C THR A 43 3.00 14.26 0.54
N ILE A 44 3.29 12.98 0.63
CA ILE A 44 2.27 11.94 0.73
C ILE A 44 2.44 11.25 2.07
N ARG A 45 1.32 11.10 2.79
CA ARG A 45 1.31 10.46 4.09
C ARG A 45 0.49 9.18 4.00
N LEU A 46 1.14 8.05 4.25
CA LEU A 46 0.51 6.74 4.30
C LEU A 46 1.08 5.99 5.48
N GLU A 47 0.31 5.06 6.02
CA GLU A 47 0.86 4.14 7.00
C GLU A 47 1.99 3.35 6.39
N LYS A 48 2.97 2.98 7.21
CA LYS A 48 4.19 2.35 6.71
C LYS A 48 3.92 1.08 5.92
N VAL A 49 2.88 0.33 6.27
CA VAL A 49 2.53 -0.90 5.55
C VAL A 49 2.28 -0.62 4.06
N PHE A 50 1.66 0.51 3.75
CA PHE A 50 1.38 0.84 2.35
C PHE A 50 2.65 1.22 1.60
N TRP A 51 3.58 1.89 2.28
CA TRP A 51 4.87 2.16 1.67
C TRP A 51 5.62 0.87 1.36
N THR A 52 5.54 -0.12 2.25
CA THR A 52 6.16 -1.42 2.02
C THR A 52 5.55 -2.10 0.79
N VAL A 53 4.22 -2.05 0.64
CA VAL A 53 3.55 -2.62 -0.53
C VAL A 53 3.99 -1.90 -1.80
N LEU A 54 4.08 -0.57 -1.77
CA LEU A 54 4.50 0.20 -2.93
C LEU A 54 5.95 -0.09 -3.30
N GLU A 55 6.81 -0.26 -2.30
CA GLU A 55 8.20 -0.62 -2.55
C GLU A 55 8.31 -1.99 -3.21
N ASP A 56 7.53 -2.96 -2.73
CA ASP A 56 7.51 -4.28 -3.33
C ASP A 56 7.03 -4.22 -4.77
N MET A 57 5.99 -3.44 -5.01
CA MET A 57 5.45 -3.25 -6.35
C MET A 57 6.49 -2.63 -7.28
N SER A 58 7.20 -1.61 -6.79
CA SER A 58 8.21 -0.95 -7.61
C SER A 58 9.34 -1.91 -7.99
N GLU A 59 9.77 -2.76 -7.05
CA GLU A 59 10.79 -3.76 -7.35
C GLU A 59 10.32 -4.73 -8.42
N ARG A 60 9.09 -5.21 -8.31
CA ARG A 60 8.56 -6.15 -9.29
C ARG A 60 8.45 -5.52 -10.68
N MET A 61 8.19 -4.24 -10.74
CA MET A 61 8.08 -3.52 -12.01
C MET A 61 9.42 -2.97 -12.49
N LYS A 62 10.47 -3.15 -11.70
CA LYS A 62 11.82 -2.63 -11.99
C LYS A 62 11.82 -1.13 -12.15
N LEU A 63 11.08 -0.46 -11.26
CA LEU A 63 11.01 0.99 -11.19
C LEU A 63 11.51 1.46 -9.85
N THR A 64 11.93 2.72 -9.79
CA THR A 64 12.13 3.35 -8.49
C THR A 64 10.77 3.72 -7.91
N LEU A 65 10.71 3.92 -6.60
CA LEU A 65 9.46 4.33 -5.97
C LEU A 65 8.92 5.66 -6.55
N PRO A 66 9.74 6.70 -6.72
CA PRO A 66 9.25 7.92 -7.37
C PRO A 66 8.70 7.68 -8.76
N GLN A 67 9.31 6.81 -9.54
CA GLN A 67 8.81 6.49 -10.87
C GLN A 67 7.46 5.79 -10.80
N LEU A 68 7.28 4.90 -9.85
CA LEU A 68 6.01 4.22 -9.65
C LEU A 68 4.92 5.22 -9.27
N ILE A 69 5.21 6.11 -8.32
CA ILE A 69 4.26 7.13 -7.89
C ILE A 69 3.84 8.00 -9.08
N MET A 70 4.81 8.41 -9.89
CA MET A 70 4.53 9.21 -11.07
C MET A 70 3.62 8.48 -12.05
N ARG A 71 3.87 7.21 -12.28
CA ARG A 71 3.05 6.42 -13.20
C ARG A 71 1.63 6.26 -12.68
N ILE A 72 1.47 6.04 -11.39
CA ILE A 72 0.14 5.91 -10.80
C ILE A 72 -0.60 7.24 -10.95
N HIS A 73 0.08 8.33 -10.67
CA HIS A 73 -0.52 9.65 -10.83
C HIS A 73 -1.00 9.89 -12.26
N ASP A 74 -0.17 9.53 -13.23
CA ASP A 74 -0.49 9.78 -14.63
C ASP A 74 -1.63 8.91 -15.15
N GLN A 75 -1.76 7.70 -14.62
CA GLN A 75 -2.77 6.77 -15.09
C GLN A 75 -4.10 6.90 -14.36
N CYS A 76 -4.11 7.53 -13.21
CA CYS A 76 -5.33 7.70 -12.43
C CYS A 76 -6.07 8.92 -12.94
N LEU A 77 -7.26 8.69 -13.55
CA LEU A 77 -8.02 9.76 -14.19
C LEU A 77 -8.49 10.82 -13.21
N VAL A 78 -8.59 10.47 -11.94
CA VAL A 78 -9.06 11.41 -10.92
C VAL A 78 -7.93 11.87 -10.00
N ALA A 79 -6.69 11.52 -10.34
CA ALA A 79 -5.58 11.87 -9.48
C ALA A 79 -5.31 13.37 -9.51
N ASN A 80 -5.10 13.93 -8.34
CA ASN A 80 -4.61 15.30 -8.17
C ASN A 80 -3.91 15.32 -6.82
N ASP A 81 -3.35 16.47 -6.44
CA ASP A 81 -2.58 16.55 -5.21
C ASP A 81 -3.37 16.14 -3.98
N LYS A 82 -4.69 16.28 -4.01
CA LYS A 82 -5.54 15.90 -2.89
C LYS A 82 -5.92 14.44 -2.89
N ASN A 83 -6.02 13.84 -4.08
CA ASN A 83 -6.53 12.47 -4.23
C ASN A 83 -5.44 11.43 -4.35
N ILE A 84 -4.18 11.84 -4.49
CA ILE A 84 -3.11 10.87 -4.73
C ILE A 84 -2.99 9.83 -3.61
N PRO A 85 -3.12 10.18 -2.32
CA PRO A 85 -3.08 9.14 -1.29
C PRO A 85 -4.17 8.11 -1.46
N SER A 86 -5.38 8.54 -1.79
CA SER A 86 -6.48 7.61 -2.03
C SER A 86 -6.22 6.71 -3.21
N CYS A 87 -5.66 7.25 -4.29
CA CYS A 87 -5.30 6.45 -5.45
C CYS A 87 -4.26 5.39 -5.09
N LEU A 88 -3.28 5.76 -4.29
CA LEU A 88 -2.25 4.83 -3.88
C LEU A 88 -2.81 3.70 -3.02
N LEU A 89 -3.75 4.03 -2.11
CA LEU A 89 -4.37 3.01 -1.28
C LEU A 89 -5.17 2.01 -2.12
N VAL A 90 -5.93 2.51 -3.10
CA VAL A 90 -6.70 1.65 -3.97
C VAL A 90 -5.78 0.74 -4.79
N ILE A 91 -4.69 1.29 -5.30
CA ILE A 91 -3.73 0.50 -6.07
C ILE A 91 -3.07 -0.57 -5.17
N CYS A 92 -2.72 -0.22 -3.95
CA CYS A 92 -2.17 -1.20 -3.01
C CYS A 92 -3.14 -2.34 -2.77
N MET A 93 -4.42 -2.03 -2.56
CA MET A 93 -5.43 -3.06 -2.36
C MET A 93 -5.57 -3.96 -3.57
N LYS A 94 -5.61 -3.38 -4.76
CA LYS A 94 -5.71 -4.17 -5.98
C LYS A 94 -4.51 -5.06 -6.16
N TYR A 95 -3.32 -4.54 -5.89
CA TYR A 95 -2.10 -5.32 -5.99
C TYR A 95 -2.15 -6.52 -5.04
N MET A 96 -2.55 -6.29 -3.81
CA MET A 96 -2.62 -7.36 -2.82
C MET A 96 -3.66 -8.40 -3.19
N ILE A 97 -4.81 -7.97 -3.69
CA ILE A 97 -5.85 -8.91 -4.11
C ILE A 97 -5.35 -9.77 -5.27
N ILE A 98 -4.73 -9.16 -6.25
CA ILE A 98 -4.28 -9.89 -7.45
C ILE A 98 -3.16 -10.85 -7.11
N TYR A 99 -2.16 -10.41 -6.37
CA TYR A 99 -0.95 -11.21 -6.18
C TYR A 99 -0.99 -12.07 -4.91
N ALA A 100 -1.69 -11.64 -3.88
CA ALA A 100 -1.82 -12.47 -2.68
C ALA A 100 -2.72 -13.67 -2.94
N CYS A 101 -3.75 -13.51 -3.78
CA CYS A 101 -4.67 -14.59 -4.07
C CYS A 101 -4.11 -15.60 -5.05
N THR A 102 -3.09 -15.23 -5.82
CA THR A 102 -2.48 -16.16 -6.79
C THR A 102 -1.29 -16.89 -6.24
N GLY A 103 -0.76 -16.40 -5.15
CA GLY A 103 0.39 -17.02 -4.50
C GLY A 103 -0.01 -18.13 -3.56
#